data_4fd470e8c1db37de373b4d8e8666eea2
#
_entry.id   4fd470e8c1db37de373b4d8e8666eea2
#
_cell.length_a   1.000
_cell.length_b   1.000
_cell.length_c   1.000
_cell.angle_alpha   90.00
_cell.angle_beta   90.00
_cell.angle_gamma   90.00
#
_symmetry.space_group_name_H-M   'P 1'
#
loop_
_entity.id
_entity.type
_entity.pdbx_description
1 polymer ?
#
loop_
_entity_poly.entity_id
_entity_poly.type
_entity_poly.pdbx_seq_one_letter_code
_entity_poly.pdbx_strand_id
1 'polypeptide(L)'
;MVTKYQMISYLAEDTAKEIAKNGQEWTRYLTTAARLYKYPFNEQILIFAQRPDATACASLELWNEKMNCWVNRGAKGIALLDTENSYTRLKYVFDVSDVHKARRIGRDPNLWELREEHKETVLAQLEKTYGETDKNSSFEQRIMEISNRIALDYYEELLPEIEYVKEGSFLEELDELNVGVRLRDTLSSSIAYTILSRCGADMELWKDEQGFEYISDFNTMKTLSVVGTATTDMCKPLLMEIGRTIGAYDRQIARRKAQEKANAGRTQTSLENTEKVLANEADTDYNALKRESEKELQNNQEIEIQSKKEDAAHETDIRKERGLSDSEPDSERGTGGNADEVRYDAEELLTGTPERDLSGHDTGGRAESTLSGDTGAGRAENGSPERTDGESRGSERGTESSRSDEVGSEDEQHQTFSGGAVSYTHLRAHETEADL
;
A
#
# COMPACT_ATOMS: atom_id res chain seq x y z
N MET A 1 15.67 -32.75 28.95
CA MET A 1 14.54 -32.02 28.41
C MET A 1 15.00 -31.26 27.16
N VAL A 2 14.30 -31.37 26.06
CA VAL A 2 14.55 -30.56 24.87
C VAL A 2 14.16 -29.12 25.15
N THR A 3 15.05 -28.16 24.90
CA THR A 3 14.77 -26.74 25.06
C THR A 3 13.86 -26.23 23.96
N LYS A 4 13.16 -25.11 24.20
CA LYS A 4 12.32 -24.50 23.17
C LYS A 4 13.15 -24.10 21.93
N TYR A 5 14.37 -23.64 22.11
CA TYR A 5 15.30 -23.34 21.02
C TYR A 5 15.58 -24.59 20.17
N GLN A 6 15.92 -25.72 20.81
CA GLN A 6 16.14 -26.99 20.10
C GLN A 6 14.87 -27.45 19.34
N MET A 7 13.68 -27.27 19.93
CA MET A 7 12.43 -27.60 19.24
C MET A 7 12.25 -26.77 17.96
N ILE A 8 12.57 -25.48 17.99
CA ILE A 8 12.48 -24.61 16.80
C ILE A 8 13.58 -24.97 15.78
N SER A 9 14.78 -25.35 16.23
CA SER A 9 15.82 -25.86 15.31
C SER A 9 15.37 -27.15 14.61
N TYR A 10 14.83 -28.12 15.33
CA TYR A 10 14.27 -29.33 14.72
C TYR A 10 13.11 -29.05 13.77
N LEU A 11 12.25 -28.08 14.12
CA LEU A 11 11.17 -27.66 13.23
C LEU A 11 11.71 -27.14 11.89
N ALA A 12 12.80 -26.35 11.90
CA ALA A 12 13.44 -25.90 10.66
C ALA A 12 13.98 -27.05 9.83
N GLU A 13 14.68 -28.03 10.48
CA GLU A 13 15.24 -29.21 9.79
C GLU A 13 14.15 -30.11 9.20
N ASP A 14 13.08 -30.36 9.94
CA ASP A 14 11.96 -31.18 9.47
C ASP A 14 11.21 -30.49 8.32
N THR A 15 11.03 -29.15 8.44
CA THR A 15 10.40 -28.37 7.36
C THR A 15 11.27 -28.35 6.11
N ALA A 16 12.61 -28.24 6.23
CA ALA A 16 13.51 -28.30 5.11
C ALA A 16 13.38 -29.63 4.33
N LYS A 17 13.33 -30.75 5.06
CA LYS A 17 13.12 -32.06 4.45
C LYS A 17 11.77 -32.17 3.76
N GLU A 18 10.75 -31.57 4.34
CA GLU A 18 9.39 -31.58 3.76
C GLU A 18 9.32 -30.80 2.46
N ILE A 19 9.82 -29.57 2.44
CA ILE A 19 9.76 -28.71 1.25
C ILE A 19 10.71 -29.14 0.13
N ALA A 20 11.74 -29.94 0.45
CA ALA A 20 12.63 -30.51 -0.55
C ALA A 20 12.11 -31.83 -1.18
N LYS A 21 10.98 -32.37 -0.74
CA LYS A 21 10.47 -33.66 -1.24
C LYS A 21 10.13 -33.65 -2.73
N ASN A 22 9.55 -32.58 -3.21
CA ASN A 22 9.11 -32.42 -4.59
C ASN A 22 8.86 -30.95 -4.94
N GLY A 23 8.64 -30.67 -6.21
CA GLY A 23 8.37 -29.31 -6.70
C GLY A 23 7.12 -28.68 -6.11
N GLN A 24 6.08 -29.46 -5.79
CA GLN A 24 4.84 -28.94 -5.21
C GLN A 24 5.05 -28.34 -3.81
N GLU A 25 5.77 -29.06 -2.93
CA GLU A 25 6.06 -28.54 -1.59
C GLU A 25 7.04 -27.37 -1.65
N TRP A 26 8.01 -27.42 -2.56
CA TRP A 26 8.92 -26.31 -2.78
C TRP A 26 8.20 -25.04 -3.28
N THR A 27 7.33 -25.13 -4.26
CA THR A 27 6.54 -24.00 -4.77
C THR A 27 5.57 -23.45 -3.74
N ARG A 28 5.01 -24.30 -2.89
CA ARG A 28 4.19 -23.88 -1.74
C ARG A 28 5.01 -23.03 -0.75
N TYR A 29 6.24 -23.45 -0.46
CA TYR A 29 7.16 -22.64 0.35
C TYR A 29 7.51 -21.31 -0.38
N LEU A 30 7.92 -21.36 -1.66
CA LEU A 30 8.28 -20.17 -2.43
C LEU A 30 7.15 -19.15 -2.50
N THR A 31 5.90 -19.59 -2.54
CA THR A 31 4.73 -18.70 -2.50
C THR A 31 4.70 -17.87 -1.20
N THR A 32 5.07 -18.46 -0.07
CA THR A 32 5.18 -17.74 1.20
C THR A 32 6.44 -16.87 1.24
N ALA A 33 7.57 -17.41 0.79
CA ALA A 33 8.84 -16.69 0.69
C ALA A 33 8.72 -15.43 -0.18
N ALA A 34 7.97 -15.49 -1.27
CA ALA A 34 7.69 -14.36 -2.15
C ALA A 34 7.03 -13.17 -1.43
N ARG A 35 6.12 -13.43 -0.49
CA ARG A 35 5.52 -12.40 0.36
C ARG A 35 6.49 -11.89 1.43
N LEU A 36 7.37 -12.77 1.91
CA LEU A 36 8.33 -12.53 2.99
C LEU A 36 9.76 -12.28 2.47
N TYR A 37 9.92 -11.80 1.24
CA TYR A 37 11.21 -11.67 0.54
C TYR A 37 12.26 -10.81 1.27
N LYS A 38 11.84 -10.03 2.27
CA LYS A 38 12.74 -9.23 3.12
C LYS A 38 13.42 -10.06 4.21
N TYR A 39 12.87 -11.22 4.57
CA TYR A 39 13.42 -12.13 5.54
C TYR A 39 14.49 -13.04 4.90
N PRO A 40 15.57 -13.40 5.63
CA PRO A 40 16.52 -14.40 5.17
C PRO A 40 15.88 -15.80 5.16
N PHE A 41 16.44 -16.72 4.38
CA PHE A 41 15.91 -18.08 4.20
C PHE A 41 15.63 -18.82 5.50
N ASN A 42 16.57 -18.78 6.45
CA ASN A 42 16.46 -19.46 7.73
C ASN A 42 15.28 -18.94 8.60
N GLU A 43 14.85 -17.72 8.40
CA GLU A 43 13.67 -17.15 9.07
C GLU A 43 12.40 -17.42 8.25
N GLN A 44 12.47 -17.35 6.91
CA GLN A 44 11.33 -17.67 6.03
C GLN A 44 10.84 -19.10 6.24
N ILE A 45 11.76 -20.07 6.38
CA ILE A 45 11.40 -21.48 6.61
C ILE A 45 10.69 -21.68 7.95
N LEU A 46 11.09 -20.95 9.00
CA LEU A 46 10.45 -20.99 10.31
C LEU A 46 9.09 -20.29 10.32
N ILE A 47 8.95 -19.18 9.55
CA ILE A 47 7.65 -18.53 9.40
C ILE A 47 6.71 -19.46 8.62
N PHE A 48 7.17 -20.03 7.51
CA PHE A 48 6.39 -20.97 6.72
C PHE A 48 5.91 -22.18 7.55
N ALA A 49 6.81 -22.79 8.33
CA ALA A 49 6.49 -23.93 9.18
C ALA A 49 5.38 -23.66 10.20
N GLN A 50 5.34 -22.44 10.75
CA GLN A 50 4.40 -22.06 11.80
C GLN A 50 3.14 -21.36 11.22
N ARG A 51 3.28 -20.69 10.07
CA ARG A 51 2.22 -19.92 9.42
C ARG A 51 2.44 -19.80 7.90
N PRO A 52 2.05 -20.82 7.12
CA PRO A 52 2.26 -20.85 5.68
C PRO A 52 1.53 -19.74 4.92
N ASP A 53 0.47 -19.19 5.49
CA ASP A 53 -0.36 -18.10 4.95
C ASP A 53 0.12 -16.70 5.34
N ALA A 54 1.24 -16.57 6.07
CA ALA A 54 1.79 -15.28 6.47
C ALA A 54 2.00 -14.35 5.26
N THR A 55 1.67 -13.07 5.44
CA THR A 55 1.73 -12.05 4.38
C THR A 55 2.74 -10.95 4.67
N ALA A 56 2.77 -10.42 5.89
CA ALA A 56 3.70 -9.39 6.32
C ALA A 56 3.97 -9.54 7.82
N CYS A 57 5.16 -9.96 8.15
CA CYS A 57 5.57 -10.17 9.54
C CYS A 57 6.47 -9.05 10.03
N ALA A 58 6.36 -8.71 11.31
CA ALA A 58 7.27 -7.79 11.99
C ALA A 58 7.33 -8.07 13.49
N SER A 59 8.38 -7.55 14.15
CA SER A 59 8.50 -7.63 15.60
C SER A 59 7.41 -6.78 16.30
N LEU A 60 7.19 -7.06 17.58
CA LEU A 60 6.24 -6.29 18.40
C LEU A 60 6.60 -4.80 18.44
N GLU A 61 7.88 -4.51 18.57
CA GLU A 61 8.40 -3.13 18.60
C GLU A 61 8.11 -2.40 17.30
N LEU A 62 8.36 -3.06 16.16
CA LEU A 62 8.14 -2.47 14.85
C LEU A 62 6.64 -2.18 14.63
N TRP A 63 5.76 -3.12 14.96
CA TRP A 63 4.33 -2.91 14.87
C TRP A 63 3.85 -1.75 15.76
N ASN A 64 4.30 -1.70 17.01
CA ASN A 64 3.82 -0.70 17.97
C ASN A 64 4.42 0.68 17.72
N GLU A 65 5.76 0.77 17.57
CA GLU A 65 6.47 2.06 17.58
C GLU A 65 6.51 2.71 16.20
N LYS A 66 6.70 1.91 15.15
CA LYS A 66 6.84 2.45 13.78
C LYS A 66 5.53 2.46 13.02
N MET A 67 4.72 1.41 13.15
CA MET A 67 3.47 1.28 12.41
C MET A 67 2.26 1.80 13.18
N ASN A 68 2.38 2.07 14.50
CA ASN A 68 1.27 2.40 15.39
C ASN A 68 0.12 1.38 15.28
N CYS A 69 0.49 0.11 15.17
CA CYS A 69 -0.40 -1.03 15.17
C CYS A 69 -0.17 -1.86 16.43
N TRP A 70 -1.21 -2.44 16.98
CA TRP A 70 -1.14 -3.20 18.22
C TRP A 70 -1.42 -4.67 17.96
N VAL A 71 -0.56 -5.53 18.47
CA VAL A 71 -0.77 -6.98 18.40
C VAL A 71 -2.02 -7.34 19.20
N ASN A 72 -2.88 -8.16 18.61
CA ASN A 72 -4.15 -8.59 19.21
C ASN A 72 -3.88 -9.44 20.47
N ARG A 73 -4.68 -9.22 21.50
CA ARG A 73 -4.55 -9.99 22.73
C ARG A 73 -4.78 -11.48 22.46
N GLY A 74 -3.81 -12.32 22.81
CA GLY A 74 -3.86 -13.76 22.59
C GLY A 74 -3.27 -14.22 21.27
N ALA A 75 -2.81 -13.30 20.40
CA ALA A 75 -2.05 -13.66 19.19
C ALA A 75 -0.79 -14.44 19.57
N LYS A 76 -0.48 -15.48 18.81
CA LYS A 76 0.71 -16.31 19.01
C LYS A 76 1.82 -15.80 18.11
N GLY A 77 2.90 -15.33 18.72
CA GLY A 77 4.10 -14.93 17.98
C GLY A 77 4.77 -16.13 17.29
N ILE A 78 5.19 -15.91 16.06
CA ILE A 78 6.00 -16.86 15.29
C ILE A 78 7.42 -16.82 15.85
N ALA A 79 7.93 -17.97 16.30
CA ALA A 79 9.24 -18.08 16.94
C ALA A 79 10.35 -18.23 15.88
N LEU A 80 11.34 -17.36 15.92
CA LEU A 80 12.53 -17.38 15.08
C LEU A 80 13.78 -17.59 15.93
N LEU A 81 14.82 -18.16 15.34
CA LEU A 81 16.12 -18.28 15.97
C LEU A 81 16.82 -16.92 15.91
N ASP A 82 17.23 -16.39 17.06
CA ASP A 82 18.05 -15.18 17.12
C ASP A 82 19.53 -15.57 16.92
N THR A 83 20.03 -15.33 15.72
CA THR A 83 21.42 -15.65 15.32
C THR A 83 22.37 -14.46 15.49
N GLU A 84 21.88 -13.27 15.83
CA GLU A 84 22.70 -12.06 15.99
C GLU A 84 23.46 -12.02 17.30
N ASN A 85 23.00 -12.78 18.29
CA ASN A 85 23.58 -12.83 19.61
C ASN A 85 24.27 -14.20 19.85
N SER A 86 25.39 -14.19 20.57
CA SER A 86 26.12 -15.40 20.94
C SER A 86 25.33 -16.37 21.83
N TYR A 87 24.13 -16.03 22.21
CA TYR A 87 23.25 -16.85 23.07
C TYR A 87 22.12 -17.47 22.24
N THR A 88 21.78 -18.72 22.53
CA THR A 88 20.63 -19.45 21.96
C THR A 88 19.31 -18.84 22.42
N ARG A 89 18.86 -17.78 21.75
CA ARG A 89 17.62 -17.05 22.05
C ARG A 89 16.60 -17.21 20.91
N LEU A 90 15.35 -16.97 21.25
CA LEU A 90 14.26 -16.85 20.28
C LEU A 90 13.81 -15.39 20.20
N LYS A 91 13.59 -14.93 18.97
CA LYS A 91 12.84 -13.70 18.70
C LYS A 91 11.47 -14.05 18.17
N TYR A 92 10.51 -13.12 18.26
CA TYR A 92 9.14 -13.37 17.86
C TYR A 92 8.68 -12.29 16.88
N VAL A 93 8.00 -12.72 15.84
CA VAL A 93 7.34 -11.84 14.89
C VAL A 93 5.84 -12.16 14.84
N PHE A 94 5.04 -11.19 14.41
CA PHE A 94 3.60 -11.29 14.27
C PHE A 94 3.21 -10.91 12.86
N ASP A 95 2.30 -11.67 12.26
CA ASP A 95 1.75 -11.36 10.95
C ASP A 95 0.76 -10.19 11.01
N VAL A 96 0.58 -9.48 9.90
CA VAL A 96 -0.34 -8.34 9.78
C VAL A 96 -1.78 -8.70 10.18
N SER A 97 -2.20 -9.95 10.01
CA SER A 97 -3.53 -10.44 10.42
C SER A 97 -3.70 -10.54 11.94
N ASP A 98 -2.59 -10.55 12.68
CA ASP A 98 -2.58 -10.57 14.14
C ASP A 98 -2.54 -9.17 14.77
N VAL A 99 -2.59 -8.11 13.98
CA VAL A 99 -2.50 -6.73 14.47
C VAL A 99 -3.74 -5.91 14.11
N HIS A 100 -3.97 -4.85 14.89
CA HIS A 100 -4.99 -3.85 14.57
C HIS A 100 -4.38 -2.45 14.63
N LYS A 101 -4.89 -1.55 13.81
CA LYS A 101 -4.43 -0.16 13.74
C LYS A 101 -4.92 0.64 14.94
N ALA A 102 -4.10 1.52 15.48
CA ALA A 102 -4.55 2.61 16.32
C ALA A 102 -5.48 3.53 15.51
N ARG A 103 -6.62 3.89 16.09
CA ARG A 103 -7.79 4.49 15.40
C ARG A 103 -7.51 5.67 14.45
N ARG A 104 -6.41 6.42 14.61
CA ARG A 104 -6.11 7.63 13.82
C ARG A 104 -4.73 7.67 13.18
N ILE A 105 -3.78 6.86 13.64
CA ILE A 105 -2.36 6.97 13.28
C ILE A 105 -1.73 5.64 12.86
N GLY A 106 -2.47 4.55 12.87
CA GLY A 106 -1.97 3.24 12.42
C GLY A 106 -1.68 3.26 10.92
N ARG A 107 -0.51 2.74 10.54
CA ARG A 107 -0.05 2.64 9.16
C ARG A 107 -0.32 1.23 8.64
N ASP A 108 -0.63 1.11 7.36
CA ASP A 108 -0.61 -0.18 6.68
C ASP A 108 0.82 -0.52 6.25
N PRO A 109 1.18 -1.80 6.27
CA PRO A 109 2.36 -2.26 5.56
C PRO A 109 2.23 -1.83 4.09
N ASN A 110 3.32 -1.29 3.53
CA ASN A 110 3.34 -0.94 2.11
C ASN A 110 3.50 -2.21 1.27
N LEU A 111 2.38 -2.89 1.03
CA LEU A 111 2.32 -4.07 0.17
C LEU A 111 1.98 -3.58 -1.24
N TRP A 112 3.02 -3.45 -2.08
CA TRP A 112 2.82 -3.07 -3.47
C TRP A 112 2.12 -4.19 -4.25
N GLU A 113 1.33 -3.79 -5.24
CA GLU A 113 0.67 -4.67 -6.20
C GLU A 113 1.09 -4.29 -7.61
N LEU A 114 1.45 -5.28 -8.41
CA LEU A 114 1.74 -5.08 -9.82
C LEU A 114 0.42 -5.04 -10.60
N ARG A 115 0.14 -3.93 -11.28
CA ARG A 115 -0.96 -3.79 -12.22
C ARG A 115 -0.43 -3.80 -13.66
N GLU A 116 -1.30 -4.03 -14.62
CA GLU A 116 -0.92 -4.07 -16.03
C GLU A 116 -0.16 -2.81 -16.48
N GLU A 117 -0.60 -1.65 -16.03
CA GLU A 117 0.02 -0.35 -16.32
C GLU A 117 1.46 -0.19 -15.81
N HIS A 118 1.89 -1.04 -14.86
CA HIS A 118 3.25 -1.01 -14.30
C HIS A 118 4.24 -1.88 -15.07
N LYS A 119 3.77 -2.96 -15.74
CA LYS A 119 4.60 -4.03 -16.29
C LYS A 119 5.74 -3.51 -17.17
N GLU A 120 5.44 -2.68 -18.16
CA GLU A 120 6.46 -2.15 -19.07
C GLU A 120 7.49 -1.25 -18.35
N THR A 121 7.05 -0.44 -17.39
CA THR A 121 7.96 0.42 -16.64
C THR A 121 8.87 -0.41 -15.73
N VAL A 122 8.34 -1.46 -15.12
CA VAL A 122 9.09 -2.40 -14.29
C VAL A 122 10.12 -3.15 -15.13
N LEU A 123 9.70 -3.72 -16.26
CA LEU A 123 10.62 -4.44 -17.16
C LEU A 123 11.74 -3.52 -17.66
N ALA A 124 11.41 -2.31 -18.13
CA ALA A 124 12.40 -1.35 -18.58
C ALA A 124 13.42 -0.97 -17.48
N GLN A 125 13.02 -1.01 -16.22
CA GLN A 125 13.92 -0.78 -15.09
C GLN A 125 14.79 -2.00 -14.81
N LEU A 126 14.24 -3.21 -14.81
CA LEU A 126 15.00 -4.45 -14.60
C LEU A 126 16.00 -4.68 -15.72
N GLU A 127 15.65 -4.42 -16.96
CA GLU A 127 16.52 -4.55 -18.12
C GLU A 127 17.78 -3.67 -18.06
N LYS A 128 17.72 -2.53 -17.40
CA LYS A 128 18.92 -1.68 -17.20
C LYS A 128 19.98 -2.37 -16.35
N THR A 129 19.55 -3.20 -15.39
CA THR A 129 20.44 -3.87 -14.45
C THR A 129 20.82 -5.25 -14.95
N TYR A 130 19.86 -6.01 -15.50
CA TYR A 130 20.00 -7.42 -15.81
C TYR A 130 20.10 -7.71 -17.32
N GLY A 131 20.09 -6.68 -18.17
CA GLY A 131 20.20 -6.79 -19.63
C GLY A 131 18.86 -6.89 -20.34
N GLU A 132 18.86 -6.53 -21.62
CA GLU A 132 17.67 -6.50 -22.47
C GLU A 132 17.07 -7.90 -22.66
N THR A 133 15.73 -7.97 -22.74
CA THR A 133 14.93 -9.17 -23.01
C THR A 133 14.17 -9.02 -24.33
N ASP A 134 13.62 -10.12 -24.87
CA ASP A 134 12.81 -10.05 -26.07
C ASP A 134 11.50 -9.29 -25.80
N LYS A 135 11.35 -8.14 -26.45
CA LYS A 135 10.18 -7.24 -26.31
C LYS A 135 8.87 -7.83 -26.85
N ASN A 136 8.94 -8.90 -27.65
CA ASN A 136 7.75 -9.60 -28.15
C ASN A 136 7.25 -10.68 -27.18
N SER A 137 8.05 -11.00 -26.16
CA SER A 137 7.70 -11.98 -25.13
C SER A 137 6.80 -11.38 -24.05
N SER A 138 6.00 -12.23 -23.37
CA SER A 138 5.16 -11.82 -22.26
C SER A 138 5.99 -11.34 -21.07
N PHE A 139 5.33 -10.64 -20.12
CA PHE A 139 5.97 -10.23 -18.85
C PHE A 139 6.61 -11.43 -18.14
N GLU A 140 5.89 -12.54 -18.07
CA GLU A 140 6.32 -13.77 -17.40
C GLU A 140 7.55 -14.36 -18.07
N GLN A 141 7.56 -14.45 -19.40
CA GLN A 141 8.69 -14.96 -20.17
C GLN A 141 9.95 -14.08 -20.00
N ARG A 142 9.78 -12.76 -19.98
CA ARG A 142 10.89 -11.81 -19.76
C ARG A 142 11.46 -11.92 -18.35
N ILE A 143 10.61 -12.12 -17.33
CA ILE A 143 11.08 -12.41 -15.95
C ILE A 143 11.83 -13.75 -15.90
N MET A 144 11.35 -14.79 -16.57
CA MET A 144 12.06 -16.08 -16.65
C MET A 144 13.42 -15.94 -17.32
N GLU A 145 13.53 -15.16 -18.40
CA GLU A 145 14.80 -14.87 -19.07
C GLU A 145 15.79 -14.14 -18.14
N ILE A 146 15.34 -13.12 -17.42
CA ILE A 146 16.14 -12.42 -16.41
C ILE A 146 16.60 -13.38 -15.31
N SER A 147 15.69 -14.22 -14.81
CA SER A 147 15.98 -15.19 -13.74
C SER A 147 17.01 -16.23 -14.18
N ASN A 148 16.89 -16.74 -15.40
CA ASN A 148 17.86 -17.66 -15.96
C ASN A 148 19.25 -17.04 -16.11
N ARG A 149 19.32 -15.78 -16.54
CA ARG A 149 20.58 -15.02 -16.65
C ARG A 149 21.24 -14.84 -15.28
N ILE A 150 20.46 -14.46 -14.28
CA ILE A 150 20.96 -14.33 -12.89
C ILE A 150 21.47 -15.68 -12.37
N ALA A 151 20.72 -16.76 -12.55
CA ALA A 151 21.16 -18.07 -12.12
C ALA A 151 22.45 -18.50 -12.81
N LEU A 152 22.60 -18.21 -14.12
CA LEU A 152 23.79 -18.51 -14.91
C LEU A 152 25.01 -17.70 -14.43
N ASP A 153 24.82 -16.46 -14.03
CA ASP A 153 25.90 -15.59 -13.55
C ASP A 153 26.42 -15.97 -12.15
N TYR A 154 25.57 -16.59 -11.32
CA TYR A 154 25.90 -16.84 -9.91
C TYR A 154 26.08 -18.30 -9.52
N TYR A 155 25.62 -19.30 -10.31
CA TYR A 155 25.69 -20.71 -9.88
C TYR A 155 27.13 -21.20 -9.71
N GLU A 156 28.08 -20.72 -10.51
CA GLU A 156 29.49 -21.09 -10.41
C GLU A 156 30.13 -20.62 -9.09
N GLU A 157 29.69 -19.48 -8.56
CA GLU A 157 30.14 -18.98 -7.26
C GLU A 157 29.62 -19.81 -6.09
N LEU A 158 28.44 -20.43 -6.25
CA LEU A 158 27.80 -21.29 -5.25
C LEU A 158 28.25 -22.75 -5.30
N LEU A 159 28.81 -23.16 -6.43
CA LEU A 159 29.19 -24.57 -6.66
C LEU A 159 30.17 -25.11 -5.62
N PRO A 160 31.25 -24.38 -5.20
CA PRO A 160 32.15 -24.85 -4.15
C PRO A 160 31.43 -25.03 -2.78
N GLU A 161 30.43 -24.22 -2.48
CA GLU A 161 29.66 -24.35 -1.24
C GLU A 161 28.78 -25.61 -1.27
N ILE A 162 28.09 -25.86 -2.38
CA ILE A 162 27.31 -27.10 -2.56
C ILE A 162 28.23 -28.34 -2.49
N GLU A 163 29.36 -28.32 -3.17
CA GLU A 163 30.33 -29.44 -3.13
C GLU A 163 30.81 -29.73 -1.70
N TYR A 164 31.01 -28.71 -0.90
CA TYR A 164 31.41 -28.87 0.50
C TYR A 164 30.30 -29.45 1.40
N VAL A 165 29.02 -29.19 1.10
CA VAL A 165 27.88 -29.59 1.98
C VAL A 165 27.05 -30.76 1.41
N LYS A 166 27.37 -31.30 0.22
CA LYS A 166 26.55 -32.29 -0.46
C LYS A 166 26.56 -33.69 0.18
N GLU A 167 27.49 -33.96 1.11
CA GLU A 167 27.55 -35.23 1.83
C GLU A 167 26.22 -35.57 2.50
N GLY A 168 25.72 -36.78 2.30
CA GLY A 168 24.44 -37.25 2.81
C GLY A 168 23.20 -36.76 2.04
N SER A 169 23.38 -36.02 0.94
CA SER A 169 22.31 -35.66 0.02
C SER A 169 22.30 -36.55 -1.22
N PHE A 170 21.27 -36.46 -2.06
CA PHE A 170 21.25 -37.17 -3.35
C PHE A 170 22.23 -36.59 -4.38
N LEU A 171 22.89 -35.47 -4.08
CA LEU A 171 23.95 -34.88 -4.87
C LEU A 171 25.33 -35.57 -4.63
N GLU A 172 25.49 -36.33 -3.54
CA GLU A 172 26.79 -36.82 -3.08
C GLU A 172 27.57 -37.59 -4.13
N GLU A 173 26.90 -38.48 -4.88
CA GLU A 173 27.52 -39.30 -5.88
C GLU A 173 27.65 -38.64 -7.25
N LEU A 174 27.17 -37.41 -7.40
CA LEU A 174 27.20 -36.69 -8.67
C LEU A 174 28.54 -35.98 -8.86
N ASP A 175 28.99 -35.95 -10.10
CA ASP A 175 30.10 -35.10 -10.50
C ASP A 175 29.72 -33.59 -10.49
N GLU A 176 30.73 -32.75 -10.44
CA GLU A 176 30.60 -31.32 -10.38
C GLU A 176 29.73 -30.73 -11.50
N LEU A 177 29.85 -31.25 -12.73
CA LEU A 177 29.06 -30.77 -13.86
C LEU A 177 27.55 -31.03 -13.64
N ASN A 178 27.21 -32.27 -13.22
CA ASN A 178 25.83 -32.65 -12.96
C ASN A 178 25.26 -31.87 -11.75
N VAL A 179 26.04 -31.66 -10.69
CA VAL A 179 25.68 -30.81 -9.57
C VAL A 179 25.42 -29.39 -10.04
N GLY A 180 26.31 -28.83 -10.88
CA GLY A 180 26.15 -27.46 -11.43
C GLY A 180 24.89 -27.28 -12.27
N VAL A 181 24.54 -28.26 -13.13
CA VAL A 181 23.29 -28.22 -13.92
C VAL A 181 22.06 -28.15 -13.00
N ARG A 182 22.01 -29.05 -11.99
CA ARG A 182 20.87 -29.10 -11.05
C ARG A 182 20.74 -27.84 -10.21
N LEU A 183 21.87 -27.31 -9.73
CA LEU A 183 21.91 -26.07 -8.98
C LEU A 183 21.37 -24.89 -9.81
N ARG A 184 21.92 -24.73 -11.03
CA ARG A 184 21.52 -23.63 -11.93
C ARG A 184 20.04 -23.71 -12.29
N ASP A 185 19.54 -24.89 -12.68
CA ASP A 185 18.15 -25.06 -13.13
C ASP A 185 17.18 -24.83 -11.94
N THR A 186 17.50 -25.37 -10.76
CA THR A 186 16.71 -25.14 -9.55
C THR A 186 16.70 -23.65 -9.13
N LEU A 187 17.84 -22.97 -9.22
CA LEU A 187 17.93 -21.53 -8.91
C LEU A 187 17.12 -20.70 -9.91
N SER A 188 17.29 -20.93 -11.22
CA SER A 188 16.57 -20.22 -12.26
C SER A 188 15.05 -20.29 -12.05
N SER A 189 14.54 -21.51 -11.85
CA SER A 189 13.11 -21.74 -11.62
C SER A 189 12.63 -21.15 -10.29
N SER A 190 13.43 -21.25 -9.23
CA SER A 190 13.07 -20.71 -7.91
C SER A 190 13.01 -19.17 -7.90
N ILE A 191 13.95 -18.51 -8.56
CA ILE A 191 13.97 -17.05 -8.72
C ILE A 191 12.75 -16.60 -9.53
N ALA A 192 12.52 -17.21 -10.71
CA ALA A 192 11.40 -16.87 -11.58
C ALA A 192 10.05 -17.04 -10.85
N TYR A 193 9.86 -18.21 -10.22
CA TYR A 193 8.65 -18.49 -9.46
C TYR A 193 8.41 -17.48 -8.35
N THR A 194 9.44 -17.16 -7.56
CA THR A 194 9.33 -16.23 -6.44
C THR A 194 8.93 -14.83 -6.91
N ILE A 195 9.55 -14.32 -7.97
CA ILE A 195 9.24 -13.00 -8.53
C ILE A 195 7.82 -12.97 -9.10
N LEU A 196 7.47 -13.95 -9.94
CA LEU A 196 6.16 -14.02 -10.59
C LEU A 196 5.03 -14.21 -9.56
N SER A 197 5.22 -15.06 -8.56
CA SER A 197 4.29 -15.26 -7.46
C SER A 197 4.06 -13.96 -6.68
N ARG A 198 5.13 -13.20 -6.39
CA ARG A 198 4.99 -11.90 -5.70
C ARG A 198 4.32 -10.84 -6.57
N CYS A 199 4.51 -10.90 -7.87
CA CYS A 199 3.86 -10.04 -8.86
C CYS A 199 2.39 -10.40 -9.10
N GLY A 200 1.89 -11.50 -8.56
CA GLY A 200 0.51 -11.96 -8.78
C GLY A 200 0.26 -12.50 -10.18
N ALA A 201 1.30 -13.00 -10.85
CA ALA A 201 1.17 -13.65 -12.15
C ALA A 201 0.39 -14.95 -12.05
N ASP A 202 -0.16 -15.40 -13.17
CA ASP A 202 -0.78 -16.72 -13.26
C ASP A 202 0.30 -17.81 -13.17
N MET A 203 0.18 -18.67 -12.16
CA MET A 203 1.13 -19.73 -11.86
C MET A 203 0.74 -21.10 -12.47
N GLU A 204 -0.22 -21.11 -13.42
CA GLU A 204 -0.67 -22.34 -14.08
C GLU A 204 0.49 -23.13 -14.75
N LEU A 205 1.47 -22.41 -15.31
CA LEU A 205 2.66 -23.01 -15.92
C LEU A 205 3.51 -23.85 -14.96
N TRP A 206 3.33 -23.69 -13.66
CA TRP A 206 4.11 -24.34 -12.62
C TRP A 206 3.38 -25.47 -11.90
N LYS A 207 2.12 -25.75 -12.29
CA LYS A 207 1.29 -26.79 -11.64
C LYS A 207 1.83 -28.20 -11.81
N ASP A 208 2.49 -28.45 -12.92
CA ASP A 208 3.05 -29.78 -13.25
C ASP A 208 4.50 -29.95 -12.76
N GLU A 209 4.93 -29.17 -11.77
CA GLU A 209 6.27 -29.19 -11.18
C GLU A 209 7.42 -28.90 -12.18
N GLN A 210 7.09 -28.38 -13.36
CA GLN A 210 8.08 -28.05 -14.39
C GLN A 210 9.13 -27.09 -13.88
N GLY A 211 10.40 -27.43 -14.07
CA GLY A 211 11.55 -26.67 -13.62
C GLY A 211 11.98 -26.93 -12.17
N PHE A 212 11.34 -27.89 -11.48
CA PHE A 212 11.71 -28.29 -10.12
C PHE A 212 12.02 -29.79 -9.98
N GLU A 213 12.35 -30.43 -11.08
CA GLU A 213 12.66 -31.87 -11.13
C GLU A 213 13.83 -32.24 -10.21
N TYR A 214 14.74 -31.31 -9.98
CA TYR A 214 15.95 -31.56 -9.20
C TYR A 214 15.87 -31.09 -7.74
N ILE A 215 14.77 -30.52 -7.28
CA ILE A 215 14.72 -29.98 -5.89
C ILE A 215 14.89 -31.09 -4.85
N SER A 216 14.42 -32.32 -5.15
CA SER A 216 14.57 -33.46 -4.27
C SER A 216 16.03 -33.91 -4.06
N ASP A 217 16.93 -33.48 -4.91
CA ASP A 217 18.35 -33.80 -4.77
C ASP A 217 19.02 -32.99 -3.66
N PHE A 218 18.45 -31.81 -3.33
CA PHE A 218 18.87 -30.95 -2.25
C PHE A 218 18.20 -31.32 -0.91
N ASN A 219 18.06 -32.59 -0.61
CA ASN A 219 17.23 -33.16 0.46
C ASN A 219 17.81 -33.06 1.88
N THR A 220 18.92 -32.36 2.09
CA THR A 220 19.46 -32.05 3.40
C THR A 220 19.26 -30.59 3.75
N MET A 221 19.16 -30.26 5.05
CA MET A 221 19.08 -28.85 5.49
C MET A 221 20.25 -28.01 4.96
N LYS A 222 21.45 -28.61 4.85
CA LYS A 222 22.66 -27.91 4.39
C LYS A 222 22.56 -27.53 2.90
N THR A 223 22.31 -28.50 2.02
CA THR A 223 22.21 -28.28 0.58
C THR A 223 21.02 -27.38 0.24
N LEU A 224 19.87 -27.59 0.90
CA LEU A 224 18.70 -26.75 0.71
C LEU A 224 18.92 -25.31 1.20
N SER A 225 19.72 -25.12 2.27
CA SER A 225 20.07 -23.78 2.75
C SER A 225 20.86 -22.98 1.73
N VAL A 226 21.75 -23.61 0.97
CA VAL A 226 22.48 -22.91 -0.10
C VAL A 226 21.50 -22.43 -1.17
N VAL A 227 20.65 -23.32 -1.69
CA VAL A 227 19.64 -22.97 -2.71
C VAL A 227 18.67 -21.91 -2.21
N GLY A 228 18.14 -22.08 -1.00
CA GLY A 228 17.14 -21.17 -0.43
C GLY A 228 17.71 -19.80 -0.11
N THR A 229 18.93 -19.74 0.43
CA THR A 229 19.63 -18.47 0.70
C THR A 229 19.94 -17.75 -0.60
N ALA A 230 20.53 -18.45 -1.58
CA ALA A 230 20.82 -17.88 -2.88
C ALA A 230 19.54 -17.34 -3.57
N THR A 231 18.46 -18.13 -3.58
CA THR A 231 17.17 -17.67 -4.12
C THR A 231 16.68 -16.41 -3.42
N THR A 232 16.74 -16.37 -2.09
CA THR A 232 16.28 -15.22 -1.31
C THR A 232 17.13 -13.97 -1.59
N ASP A 233 18.45 -14.12 -1.60
CA ASP A 233 19.39 -13.02 -1.79
C ASP A 233 19.33 -12.45 -3.20
N MET A 234 19.04 -13.27 -4.20
CA MET A 234 18.84 -12.83 -5.59
C MET A 234 17.46 -12.20 -5.79
N CYS A 235 16.40 -12.73 -5.17
CA CYS A 235 15.05 -12.20 -5.32
C CYS A 235 14.84 -10.87 -4.55
N LYS A 236 15.45 -10.70 -3.39
CA LYS A 236 15.26 -9.52 -2.53
C LYS A 236 15.53 -8.21 -3.26
N PRO A 237 16.69 -7.97 -3.88
CA PRO A 237 16.97 -6.71 -4.58
C PRO A 237 16.01 -6.47 -5.76
N LEU A 238 15.67 -7.52 -6.53
CA LEU A 238 14.74 -7.40 -7.64
C LEU A 238 13.34 -6.97 -7.15
N LEU A 239 12.81 -7.64 -6.16
CA LEU A 239 11.48 -7.35 -5.62
C LEU A 239 11.42 -5.98 -4.94
N MET A 240 12.51 -5.53 -4.30
CA MET A 240 12.62 -4.17 -3.80
C MET A 240 12.63 -3.14 -4.93
N GLU A 241 13.35 -3.41 -6.03
CA GLU A 241 13.37 -2.52 -7.19
C GLU A 241 12.02 -2.44 -7.89
N ILE A 242 11.35 -3.57 -8.07
CA ILE A 242 9.97 -3.61 -8.58
C ILE A 242 9.07 -2.73 -7.71
N GLY A 243 9.09 -2.92 -6.40
CA GLY A 243 8.25 -2.13 -5.48
C GLY A 243 8.56 -0.63 -5.51
N ARG A 244 9.83 -0.24 -5.61
CA ARG A 244 10.25 1.17 -5.76
C ARG A 244 9.76 1.76 -7.07
N THR A 245 9.86 1.01 -8.17
CA THR A 245 9.43 1.43 -9.50
C THR A 245 7.92 1.64 -9.55
N ILE A 246 7.13 0.71 -9.01
CA ILE A 246 5.68 0.83 -8.87
C ILE A 246 5.32 2.09 -8.06
N GLY A 247 5.94 2.27 -6.89
CA GLY A 247 5.68 3.42 -6.05
C GLY A 247 6.08 4.75 -6.71
N ALA A 248 7.14 4.78 -7.53
CA ALA A 248 7.54 5.97 -8.28
C ALA A 248 6.52 6.29 -9.39
N TYR A 249 6.07 5.29 -10.13
CA TYR A 249 5.04 5.41 -11.14
C TYR A 249 3.72 5.96 -10.57
N ASP A 250 3.23 5.36 -9.49
CA ASP A 250 1.99 5.80 -8.83
C ASP A 250 2.07 7.25 -8.34
N ARG A 251 3.20 7.64 -7.75
CA ARG A 251 3.43 9.04 -7.34
C ARG A 251 3.44 9.99 -8.54
N GLN A 252 4.01 9.59 -9.67
CA GLN A 252 4.03 10.40 -10.88
C GLN A 252 2.61 10.61 -11.44
N ILE A 253 1.82 9.55 -11.54
CA ILE A 253 0.43 9.60 -11.99
C ILE A 253 -0.42 10.46 -11.05
N ALA A 254 -0.26 10.32 -9.74
CA ALA A 254 -0.97 11.13 -8.76
C ALA A 254 -0.65 12.63 -8.92
N ARG A 255 0.63 12.99 -9.12
CA ARG A 255 1.05 14.38 -9.38
C ARG A 255 0.45 14.93 -10.66
N ARG A 256 0.47 14.15 -11.74
CA ARG A 256 -0.12 14.54 -13.02
C ARG A 256 -1.62 14.80 -12.89
N LYS A 257 -2.38 13.89 -12.28
CA LYS A 257 -3.81 14.06 -12.00
C LYS A 257 -4.11 15.30 -11.14
N ALA A 258 -3.29 15.56 -10.11
CA ALA A 258 -3.43 16.75 -9.27
C ALA A 258 -3.19 18.05 -10.08
N GLN A 259 -2.21 18.06 -10.96
CA GLN A 259 -1.91 19.21 -11.83
C GLN A 259 -3.02 19.46 -12.86
N GLU A 260 -3.53 18.41 -13.49
CA GLU A 260 -4.67 18.47 -14.40
C GLU A 260 -5.92 19.06 -13.72
N LYS A 261 -6.22 18.60 -12.49
CA LYS A 261 -7.31 19.12 -11.68
C LYS A 261 -7.11 20.59 -11.31
N ALA A 262 -5.90 20.98 -10.94
CA ALA A 262 -5.58 22.38 -10.63
C ALA A 262 -5.72 23.30 -11.87
N ASN A 263 -5.29 22.83 -13.04
CA ASN A 263 -5.43 23.57 -14.29
C ASN A 263 -6.89 23.71 -14.71
N ALA A 264 -7.70 22.64 -14.61
CA ALA A 264 -9.12 22.68 -14.87
C ALA A 264 -9.85 23.70 -13.96
N GLY A 265 -9.53 23.73 -12.66
CA GLY A 265 -10.06 24.71 -11.73
C GLY A 265 -9.68 26.16 -12.09
N ARG A 266 -8.45 26.39 -12.54
CA ARG A 266 -8.01 27.73 -13.01
C ARG A 266 -8.77 28.18 -14.26
N THR A 267 -8.98 27.26 -15.21
CA THR A 267 -9.73 27.57 -16.43
C THR A 267 -11.18 27.92 -16.11
N GLN A 268 -11.84 27.18 -15.22
CA GLN A 268 -13.21 27.46 -14.81
C GLN A 268 -13.32 28.83 -14.09
N THR A 269 -12.42 29.14 -13.18
CA THR A 269 -12.37 30.45 -12.48
C THR A 269 -12.13 31.59 -13.47
N SER A 270 -11.29 31.38 -14.49
CA SER A 270 -11.06 32.37 -15.56
C SER A 270 -12.32 32.62 -16.38
N LEU A 271 -13.06 31.58 -16.76
CA LEU A 271 -14.33 31.70 -17.48
C LEU A 271 -15.39 32.46 -16.66
N GLU A 272 -15.57 32.10 -15.38
CA GLU A 272 -16.49 32.79 -14.48
C GLU A 272 -16.14 34.29 -14.29
N ASN A 273 -14.86 34.61 -14.24
CA ASN A 273 -14.42 36.02 -14.17
C ASN A 273 -14.67 36.76 -15.48
N THR A 274 -14.48 36.12 -16.63
CA THR A 274 -14.76 36.70 -17.92
C THR A 274 -16.27 36.97 -18.10
N GLU A 275 -17.11 36.01 -17.67
CA GLU A 275 -18.57 36.18 -17.70
C GLU A 275 -19.04 37.35 -16.80
N LYS A 276 -18.46 37.48 -15.61
CA LYS A 276 -18.75 38.61 -14.69
C LYS A 276 -18.32 39.97 -15.27
N VAL A 277 -17.19 40.03 -15.97
CA VAL A 277 -16.74 41.25 -16.65
C VAL A 277 -17.70 41.64 -17.75
N LEU A 278 -18.09 40.67 -18.61
CA LEU A 278 -19.04 40.90 -19.70
C LEU A 278 -20.43 41.34 -19.17
N ALA A 279 -20.91 40.72 -18.07
CA ALA A 279 -22.17 41.12 -17.45
C ALA A 279 -22.09 42.56 -16.88
N ASN A 280 -20.99 42.95 -16.26
CA ASN A 280 -20.80 44.32 -15.77
C ASN A 280 -20.68 45.35 -16.90
N GLU A 281 -20.04 44.99 -18.04
CA GLU A 281 -19.98 45.87 -19.21
C GLU A 281 -21.39 46.05 -19.83
N ALA A 282 -22.17 44.97 -19.96
CA ALA A 282 -23.55 45.04 -20.47
C ALA A 282 -24.47 45.91 -19.54
N ASP A 283 -24.35 45.77 -18.23
CA ASP A 283 -25.08 46.62 -17.28
C ASP A 283 -24.67 48.12 -17.34
N THR A 284 -23.39 48.37 -17.61
CA THR A 284 -22.86 49.71 -17.78
C THR A 284 -23.42 50.37 -19.03
N ASP A 285 -23.43 49.64 -20.14
CA ASP A 285 -23.98 50.09 -21.43
C ASP A 285 -25.51 50.31 -21.37
N TYR A 286 -26.23 49.39 -20.70
CA TYR A 286 -27.66 49.55 -20.49
C TYR A 286 -27.97 50.81 -19.66
N ASN A 287 -27.24 51.06 -18.60
CA ASN A 287 -27.42 52.26 -17.76
C ASN A 287 -27.02 53.53 -18.50
N ALA A 288 -26.07 53.52 -19.43
CA ALA A 288 -25.71 54.64 -20.28
C ALA A 288 -26.85 54.99 -21.27
N LEU A 289 -27.38 53.99 -21.97
CA LEU A 289 -28.50 54.12 -22.89
C LEU A 289 -29.77 54.63 -22.17
N LYS A 290 -30.05 54.14 -20.97
CA LYS A 290 -31.16 54.58 -20.15
C LYS A 290 -31.05 56.07 -19.79
N ARG A 291 -29.86 56.54 -19.38
CA ARG A 291 -29.60 57.96 -19.07
C ARG A 291 -29.74 58.85 -20.30
N GLU A 292 -29.36 58.34 -21.49
CA GLU A 292 -29.49 59.09 -22.73
C GLU A 292 -30.96 59.21 -23.15
N SER A 293 -31.75 58.15 -23.02
CA SER A 293 -33.19 58.20 -23.26
C SER A 293 -33.96 59.08 -22.29
N GLU A 294 -33.56 59.09 -21.00
CA GLU A 294 -34.14 59.97 -19.98
C GLU A 294 -33.85 61.46 -20.29
N LYS A 295 -32.64 61.80 -20.78
CA LYS A 295 -32.29 63.16 -21.23
C LYS A 295 -33.09 63.61 -22.45
N GLU A 296 -33.24 62.71 -23.43
CA GLU A 296 -34.06 63.01 -24.60
C GLU A 296 -35.53 63.26 -24.23
N LEU A 297 -36.06 62.45 -23.28
CA LEU A 297 -37.43 62.66 -22.80
C LEU A 297 -37.58 63.99 -22.04
N GLN A 298 -36.60 64.37 -21.20
CA GLN A 298 -36.58 65.68 -20.55
C GLN A 298 -36.49 66.85 -21.52
N ASN A 299 -35.61 66.74 -22.53
CA ASN A 299 -35.46 67.77 -23.57
C ASN A 299 -36.75 67.93 -24.40
N ASN A 300 -37.43 66.86 -24.74
CA ASN A 300 -38.70 66.88 -25.44
C ASN A 300 -39.81 67.51 -24.59
N GLN A 301 -39.84 67.26 -23.26
CA GLN A 301 -40.80 67.93 -22.35
C GLN A 301 -40.50 69.42 -22.20
N GLU A 302 -39.24 69.84 -22.15
CA GLU A 302 -38.88 71.27 -22.13
C GLU A 302 -39.26 71.98 -23.38
N ILE A 303 -39.08 71.36 -24.58
CA ILE A 303 -39.51 71.87 -25.89
C ILE A 303 -41.04 72.03 -25.92
N GLU A 304 -41.79 71.06 -25.40
CA GLU A 304 -43.25 71.10 -25.39
C GLU A 304 -43.74 72.19 -24.40
N ILE A 305 -43.08 72.38 -23.27
CA ILE A 305 -43.37 73.44 -22.34
C ILE A 305 -43.06 74.82 -22.93
N GLN A 306 -41.96 74.97 -23.66
CA GLN A 306 -41.54 76.15 -24.36
C GLN A 306 -42.57 76.54 -25.46
N SER A 307 -42.97 75.56 -26.30
CA SER A 307 -44.00 75.74 -27.31
C SER A 307 -45.33 76.20 -26.76
N LYS A 308 -45.78 75.55 -25.65
CA LYS A 308 -47.01 75.98 -24.96
C LYS A 308 -46.93 77.39 -24.37
N LYS A 309 -45.75 77.89 -23.95
CA LYS A 309 -45.52 79.23 -23.51
C LYS A 309 -45.57 80.27 -24.65
N GLU A 310 -44.98 79.87 -25.82
CA GLU A 310 -45.01 80.71 -27.04
C GLU A 310 -46.42 80.85 -27.57
N ASP A 311 -47.18 79.73 -27.58
CA ASP A 311 -48.60 79.73 -28.03
C ASP A 311 -49.44 80.58 -27.07
N ALA A 312 -49.22 80.52 -25.70
CA ALA A 312 -49.91 81.35 -24.73
C ALA A 312 -49.54 82.83 -24.86
N ALA A 313 -48.27 83.15 -25.17
CA ALA A 313 -47.83 84.50 -25.44
C ALA A 313 -48.49 85.10 -26.74
N HIS A 314 -48.59 84.26 -27.75
CA HIS A 314 -49.26 84.67 -28.98
C HIS A 314 -50.77 84.86 -28.83
N GLU A 315 -51.44 84.09 -27.99
CA GLU A 315 -52.85 84.22 -27.62
C GLU A 315 -53.14 85.49 -26.80
N THR A 316 -52.20 85.86 -25.91
CA THR A 316 -52.28 87.09 -25.11
C THR A 316 -52.06 88.33 -25.96
N ASP A 317 -51.21 88.29 -27.00
CA ASP A 317 -51.03 89.42 -27.95
C ASP A 317 -52.24 89.57 -28.91
N ILE A 318 -52.88 88.50 -29.38
CA ILE A 318 -54.15 88.59 -30.13
C ILE A 318 -55.29 89.13 -29.30
N ARG A 319 -55.32 88.82 -27.98
CA ARG A 319 -56.34 89.37 -27.06
C ARG A 319 -56.14 90.86 -26.77
N LYS A 320 -54.96 91.42 -26.75
CA LYS A 320 -54.64 92.81 -26.61
C LYS A 320 -55.07 93.63 -27.85
N GLU A 321 -54.95 93.06 -29.00
CA GLU A 321 -55.36 93.68 -30.25
C GLU A 321 -56.92 93.77 -30.40
N ARG A 322 -57.72 92.89 -29.75
CA ARG A 322 -59.17 92.78 -29.87
C ARG A 322 -59.98 93.53 -28.82
N GLY A 323 -59.35 94.24 -27.84
CA GLY A 323 -59.99 95.24 -26.96
C GLY A 323 -61.22 94.76 -26.17
N LEU A 324 -61.19 93.59 -25.52
CA LEU A 324 -62.30 93.15 -24.68
C LEU A 324 -61.83 93.07 -23.21
N SER A 325 -62.43 93.97 -22.39
CA SER A 325 -62.24 94.17 -20.99
C SER A 325 -62.90 93.09 -20.13
N ASP A 326 -62.38 92.96 -18.96
CA ASP A 326 -62.69 92.12 -17.80
C ASP A 326 -64.14 91.93 -17.44
N SER A 327 -64.52 90.75 -17.00
CA SER A 327 -65.48 90.56 -15.92
C SER A 327 -65.27 89.22 -15.23
N GLU A 328 -64.85 89.25 -14.01
CA GLU A 328 -65.06 88.17 -13.03
C GLU A 328 -66.56 88.10 -12.66
N PRO A 329 -67.05 86.94 -12.21
CA PRO A 329 -67.13 86.75 -10.76
C PRO A 329 -67.04 85.34 -10.18
N ASP A 330 -66.63 85.33 -8.93
CA ASP A 330 -67.09 84.64 -7.73
C ASP A 330 -67.31 83.12 -7.67
N SER A 331 -66.55 82.55 -6.75
CA SER A 331 -66.89 81.64 -5.64
C SER A 331 -67.93 80.54 -5.82
N GLU A 332 -67.58 79.34 -5.41
CA GLU A 332 -68.02 78.71 -4.16
C GLU A 332 -67.55 77.23 -4.11
N ARG A 333 -66.95 76.93 -2.99
CA ARG A 333 -67.04 75.80 -2.08
C ARG A 333 -67.64 74.47 -2.58
N GLY A 334 -66.94 73.41 -2.27
CA GLY A 334 -67.57 72.11 -1.98
C GLY A 334 -66.60 70.92 -1.88
N THR A 335 -66.19 70.62 -0.66
CA THR A 335 -66.10 69.38 0.05
C THR A 335 -65.55 68.13 -0.73
N GLY A 336 -64.44 67.59 -0.28
CA GLY A 336 -64.34 66.33 0.44
C GLY A 336 -64.48 65.07 -0.35
N GLY A 337 -63.44 64.29 -0.38
CA GLY A 337 -63.54 62.92 -0.81
C GLY A 337 -62.17 62.25 -0.75
N ASN A 338 -61.96 61.50 0.29
CA ASN A 338 -60.85 60.51 0.40
C ASN A 338 -60.83 59.62 -0.78
N ALA A 339 -59.66 59.38 -1.31
CA ALA A 339 -59.38 58.19 -2.14
C ALA A 339 -58.15 57.51 -1.62
N ASP A 340 -58.42 56.32 -1.22
CA ASP A 340 -57.49 55.33 -0.68
C ASP A 340 -56.27 55.08 -1.55
N GLU A 341 -55.18 55.10 -0.87
CA GLU A 341 -53.88 54.57 -1.31
C GLU A 341 -53.99 53.08 -1.49
N VAL A 342 -53.99 52.52 -2.69
CA VAL A 342 -53.80 51.10 -2.96
C VAL A 342 -52.33 50.90 -3.35
N ARG A 343 -51.56 50.48 -2.35
CA ARG A 343 -50.25 49.90 -2.52
C ARG A 343 -50.44 48.51 -3.13
N TYR A 344 -49.86 48.25 -4.28
CA TYR A 344 -49.60 46.91 -4.77
C TYR A 344 -48.19 46.54 -4.38
N ASP A 345 -48.08 45.59 -3.44
CA ASP A 345 -46.87 44.83 -3.15
C ASP A 345 -46.61 43.89 -4.31
N ALA A 346 -45.51 44.13 -5.00
CA ALA A 346 -44.95 43.20 -6.01
C ALA A 346 -43.74 42.45 -5.44
N GLU A 347 -44.03 41.60 -4.46
CA GLU A 347 -43.05 40.58 -3.95
C GLU A 347 -43.80 39.30 -3.65
N GLU A 348 -44.09 38.52 -4.71
CA GLU A 348 -44.37 37.08 -4.56
C GLU A 348 -44.52 36.47 -5.94
N LEU A 349 -43.36 36.03 -6.54
CA LEU A 349 -43.34 35.06 -7.61
C LEU A 349 -41.88 34.82 -8.08
N LEU A 350 -41.09 34.12 -7.26
CA LEU A 350 -39.88 33.38 -7.72
C LEU A 350 -39.24 32.61 -6.54
N THR A 351 -39.96 31.63 -5.98
CA THR A 351 -39.32 30.50 -5.30
C THR A 351 -40.16 29.26 -5.53
N GLY A 352 -39.80 28.49 -6.51
CA GLY A 352 -40.35 27.17 -6.78
C GLY A 352 -39.20 26.22 -7.13
N THR A 353 -38.54 25.70 -6.10
CA THR A 353 -37.72 24.47 -6.23
C THR A 353 -38.61 23.27 -5.89
N PRO A 354 -38.65 22.24 -6.70
CA PRO A 354 -39.30 20.98 -6.31
C PRO A 354 -38.31 20.10 -5.53
N GLU A 355 -38.51 20.00 -4.24
CA GLU A 355 -38.01 18.87 -3.44
C GLU A 355 -38.72 17.60 -3.90
N ARG A 356 -37.93 16.60 -4.30
CA ARG A 356 -38.40 15.22 -4.47
C ARG A 356 -38.21 14.47 -3.17
N ASP A 357 -39.29 14.33 -2.47
CA ASP A 357 -39.54 13.41 -1.40
C ASP A 357 -39.52 11.97 -1.95
N LEU A 358 -38.67 11.13 -1.41
CA LEU A 358 -38.74 9.67 -1.53
C LEU A 358 -38.70 9.06 -0.13
N SER A 359 -39.79 9.15 0.56
CA SER A 359 -40.16 8.24 1.64
C SER A 359 -40.99 7.09 1.06
N GLY A 360 -40.48 5.88 1.17
CA GLY A 360 -41.17 4.65 0.78
C GLY A 360 -40.75 3.54 1.71
N HIS A 361 -41.44 3.42 2.75
CA HIS A 361 -42.13 2.28 3.33
C HIS A 361 -41.37 0.98 3.58
N ASP A 362 -41.15 0.81 4.82
CA ASP A 362 -41.05 -0.34 5.71
C ASP A 362 -42.27 -1.33 5.56
N THR A 363 -41.96 -2.63 5.46
CA THR A 363 -42.75 -3.76 5.92
C THR A 363 -41.76 -4.91 6.10
N GLY A 364 -41.37 -5.40 7.31
CA GLY A 364 -42.28 -6.13 8.17
C GLY A 364 -42.12 -7.62 7.92
N GLY A 365 -41.30 -8.32 8.74
CA GLY A 365 -41.11 -9.76 8.63
C GLY A 365 -40.37 -10.34 9.82
N ARG A 366 -41.04 -10.34 10.96
CA ARG A 366 -40.68 -11.07 12.18
C ARG A 366 -40.98 -12.58 11.98
N ALA A 367 -39.99 -13.43 12.25
CA ALA A 367 -40.22 -14.83 12.56
C ALA A 367 -39.28 -15.28 13.68
N GLU A 368 -39.85 -15.37 14.84
CA GLU A 368 -39.39 -16.18 15.97
C GLU A 368 -39.47 -17.66 15.61
N SER A 369 -38.46 -18.44 16.03
CA SER A 369 -38.71 -19.83 16.46
C SER A 369 -37.71 -20.21 17.55
N THR A 370 -38.22 -20.27 18.72
CA THR A 370 -37.80 -20.99 19.92
C THR A 370 -37.74 -22.49 19.70
N LEU A 371 -36.78 -23.17 20.40
CA LEU A 371 -36.89 -24.46 21.09
C LEU A 371 -35.49 -24.83 21.55
N SER A 372 -35.08 -24.76 22.79
CA SER A 372 -35.35 -25.54 24.03
C SER A 372 -34.88 -27.00 23.94
N GLY A 373 -34.08 -27.37 24.93
CA GLY A 373 -33.70 -28.73 25.31
C GLY A 373 -32.24 -28.76 25.74
N ASP A 374 -31.90 -28.67 26.89
CA ASP A 374 -32.09 -29.31 28.21
C ASP A 374 -31.06 -30.44 28.46
N THR A 375 -30.46 -30.32 29.65
CA THR A 375 -29.92 -31.34 30.57
C THR A 375 -28.59 -32.03 30.26
N GLY A 376 -27.75 -31.95 31.31
CA GLY A 376 -26.67 -32.90 31.57
C GLY A 376 -25.63 -32.43 32.57
N ALA A 377 -26.00 -32.40 33.84
CA ALA A 377 -25.10 -32.20 34.97
C ALA A 377 -24.15 -33.40 35.14
N GLY A 378 -22.88 -33.12 35.49
CA GLY A 378 -21.91 -34.10 35.91
C GLY A 378 -20.81 -33.46 36.75
N ARG A 379 -20.99 -33.43 38.03
CA ARG A 379 -20.13 -33.00 39.10
C ARG A 379 -19.33 -34.20 39.62
N ALA A 380 -17.98 -34.07 39.82
CA ALA A 380 -17.14 -34.75 40.81
C ALA A 380 -15.74 -34.16 40.72
N GLU A 381 -15.26 -33.40 41.63
CA GLU A 381 -14.66 -33.63 42.94
C GLU A 381 -13.24 -34.19 42.87
N ASN A 382 -12.35 -33.37 43.40
CA ASN A 382 -11.25 -33.60 44.39
C ASN A 382 -10.08 -34.54 44.04
N GLY A 383 -8.90 -34.02 44.33
CA GLY A 383 -7.76 -34.80 44.68
C GLY A 383 -6.41 -34.11 44.54
N SER A 384 -6.06 -33.23 45.47
CA SER A 384 -4.64 -33.07 45.86
C SER A 384 -4.28 -34.14 46.87
N PRO A 385 -3.05 -34.65 46.89
CA PRO A 385 -2.25 -34.46 48.09
C PRO A 385 -0.75 -34.17 47.82
N GLU A 386 -0.25 -33.21 48.59
CA GLU A 386 0.76 -33.36 49.67
C GLU A 386 2.23 -33.64 49.29
N ARG A 387 2.99 -32.74 49.83
CA ARG A 387 4.46 -32.70 50.01
C ARG A 387 4.95 -33.94 50.78
N THR A 388 6.17 -34.36 50.44
CA THR A 388 7.12 -34.87 51.46
C THR A 388 8.53 -34.41 51.14
N ASP A 389 9.11 -33.81 52.14
CA ASP A 389 10.53 -33.45 52.32
C ASP A 389 11.41 -34.70 52.44
N GLY A 390 12.65 -34.60 52.03
CA GLY A 390 13.66 -35.61 52.27
C GLY A 390 15.08 -35.08 52.03
N GLU A 391 15.68 -34.55 53.05
CA GLU A 391 17.11 -34.24 53.17
C GLU A 391 18.02 -35.48 53.04
N SER A 392 19.27 -35.30 52.51
CA SER A 392 20.58 -35.71 53.11
C SER A 392 21.68 -35.50 52.05
N ARG A 393 22.60 -34.61 52.25
CA ARG A 393 23.97 -34.68 52.85
C ARG A 393 24.94 -35.72 52.28
N GLY A 394 26.14 -35.19 51.93
CA GLY A 394 27.41 -35.84 51.79
C GLY A 394 28.19 -35.37 50.59
N SER A 395 29.07 -34.41 50.58
CA SER A 395 30.43 -34.28 51.16
C SER A 395 31.46 -35.23 50.51
N GLU A 396 32.42 -34.59 49.93
CA GLU A 396 33.91 -34.73 49.94
C GLU A 396 34.47 -34.59 48.52
N ARG A 397 35.26 -33.58 48.21
CA ARG A 397 36.70 -33.26 48.40
C ARG A 397 37.65 -34.31 47.82
N GLY A 398 38.52 -33.81 46.95
CA GLY A 398 39.76 -34.42 46.48
C GLY A 398 40.28 -33.65 45.28
N THR A 399 40.99 -32.72 45.40
CA THR A 399 42.35 -32.12 45.32
C THR A 399 43.38 -32.93 44.55
N GLU A 400 44.22 -32.13 43.87
CA GLU A 400 45.61 -32.31 43.41
C GLU A 400 45.79 -32.87 42.03
N SER A 401 46.40 -32.13 41.13
CA SER A 401 47.72 -31.46 41.07
C SER A 401 48.67 -32.20 40.14
N SER A 402 49.28 -31.40 39.34
CA SER A 402 50.63 -31.35 38.83
C SER A 402 50.97 -31.83 37.42
N ARG A 403 51.44 -30.82 36.66
CA ARG A 403 52.78 -30.71 35.98
C ARG A 403 53.15 -31.82 35.04
N SER A 404 53.58 -31.50 33.92
CA SER A 404 54.57 -30.71 33.18
C SER A 404 55.17 -31.58 32.10
N ASP A 405 55.48 -31.03 31.05
CA ASP A 405 56.71 -30.86 30.25
C ASP A 405 56.42 -30.95 28.74
N GLU A 406 56.56 -29.87 28.08
CA GLU A 406 57.61 -29.42 27.16
C GLU A 406 57.97 -30.33 25.98
N VAL A 407 58.04 -29.61 24.83
CA VAL A 407 58.98 -29.71 23.69
C VAL A 407 58.43 -30.34 22.39
N GLY A 408 58.44 -29.48 21.38
CA GLY A 408 58.40 -29.92 19.98
C GLY A 408 57.86 -28.86 19.04
N SER A 409 58.70 -27.86 18.74
CA SER A 409 58.50 -26.92 17.63
C SER A 409 58.59 -27.63 16.30
N GLU A 410 57.61 -27.46 15.43
CA GLU A 410 57.81 -27.47 13.95
C GLU A 410 56.90 -26.43 13.32
N ASP A 411 57.58 -25.46 12.69
CA ASP A 411 57.01 -24.43 11.82
C ASP A 411 56.24 -25.07 10.63
N GLU A 412 54.95 -24.88 10.56
CA GLU A 412 54.22 -24.96 9.30
C GLU A 412 53.58 -23.62 9.01
N GLN A 413 54.09 -22.98 7.98
CA GLN A 413 53.64 -21.78 7.37
C GLN A 413 52.21 -21.96 6.85
N HIS A 414 51.22 -21.46 7.62
CA HIS A 414 49.89 -21.20 7.07
C HIS A 414 49.92 -19.96 6.20
N GLN A 415 50.00 -20.19 4.88
CA GLN A 415 49.59 -19.22 3.89
C GLN A 415 48.08 -18.94 4.09
N THR A 416 47.78 -17.82 4.64
CA THR A 416 46.45 -17.26 4.62
C THR A 416 46.10 -16.87 3.18
N PHE A 417 45.32 -17.72 2.51
CA PHE A 417 44.58 -17.30 1.32
C PHE A 417 43.49 -16.31 1.77
N SER A 418 43.78 -15.03 1.54
CA SER A 418 42.80 -13.98 1.55
C SER A 418 41.90 -14.19 0.31
N GLY A 419 40.91 -15.04 0.42
CA GLY A 419 39.76 -15.06 -0.46
C GLY A 419 39.00 -13.77 -0.26
N GLY A 420 38.97 -12.91 -1.27
CA GLY A 420 38.18 -11.70 -1.25
C GLY A 420 36.70 -12.03 -1.15
N ALA A 421 36.21 -12.07 0.07
CA ALA A 421 34.78 -11.96 0.34
C ALA A 421 34.38 -10.57 -0.15
N VAL A 422 33.73 -10.48 -1.31
CA VAL A 422 33.06 -9.29 -1.78
C VAL A 422 31.98 -8.99 -0.75
N SER A 423 32.30 -8.02 0.10
CA SER A 423 31.53 -7.64 1.26
C SER A 423 30.20 -7.03 0.80
N TYR A 424 29.12 -7.81 0.86
CA TYR A 424 27.75 -7.31 0.80
C TYR A 424 27.36 -6.46 2.03
N THR A 425 28.31 -6.08 2.87
CA THR A 425 28.09 -5.27 4.07
C THR A 425 27.73 -3.81 3.79
N HIS A 426 27.84 -3.32 2.54
CA HIS A 426 27.48 -1.93 2.20
C HIS A 426 26.00 -1.69 1.89
N LEU A 427 25.17 -2.71 1.79
CA LEU A 427 23.71 -2.55 1.59
C LEU A 427 22.90 -2.53 2.90
N ARG A 428 23.54 -2.78 4.04
CA ARG A 428 22.86 -2.76 5.36
C ARG A 428 22.62 -1.37 5.95
N ALA A 429 23.17 -0.31 5.38
CA ALA A 429 23.20 1.01 6.02
C ALA A 429 22.01 1.92 5.71
N HIS A 430 21.08 1.55 4.82
CA HIS A 430 19.95 2.40 4.45
C HIS A 430 18.63 1.62 4.25
N GLU A 431 18.28 0.74 5.19
CA GLU A 431 16.87 0.37 5.36
C GLU A 431 16.19 1.55 6.06
N THR A 432 15.77 2.52 5.27
CA THR A 432 14.96 3.62 5.75
C THR A 432 13.56 3.13 6.07
N GLU A 433 12.95 3.71 7.11
CA GLU A 433 11.60 3.47 7.64
C GLU A 433 10.46 3.49 6.58
N ALA A 434 10.77 3.68 5.32
CA ALA A 434 9.84 3.76 4.20
C ALA A 434 9.57 2.42 3.50
N ASP A 435 10.29 1.34 3.85
CA ASP A 435 10.25 0.06 3.14
C ASP A 435 9.41 -1.04 3.85
N LEU A 436 8.61 -0.63 4.85
CA LEU A 436 7.63 -1.52 5.51
C LEU A 436 6.22 -1.25 5.06
#